data_b5a30d534de6dcd46b7e985392a847eb
#
_entry.id   b5a30d534de6dcd46b7e985392a847eb
#
_cell.length_a   1.000
_cell.length_b   1.000
_cell.length_c   1.000
_cell.angle_alpha   90.00
_cell.angle_beta   90.00
_cell.angle_gamma   90.00
#
_symmetry.space_group_name_H-M   'P 1'
#
loop_
_entity.id
_entity.type
_entity.pdbx_description
1 polymer ?
#
loop_
_entity_poly.entity_id
_entity_poly.type
_entity_poly.pdbx_seq_one_letter_code
_entity_poly.pdbx_strand_id
1 'polypeptide(L)'
;MSVIPLKGMRGAIARNMTLGWQAPRVAMTVEVDMSACLGQQVGVTPQVLSAVAGALRDHPALNAWLTPEGIAPQSVVNLGMAVALAEGLAVPVIRNAAARSLTDMAQQVRELAAAARQQSLPPKAYQGGSFTVTNLGATGIDWFTPILNPPQVGILGIGRTLDTPVVRDGQIVMAPMMSMTLVFDHRAVDGHPAALFLADLRKRLEAGVLP
;
A
#
# COMPACT_ATOMS: atom_id res chain seq x y z
N MET A 1 -24.21 20.72 -21.15
CA MET A 1 -23.53 19.85 -20.17
C MET A 1 -23.47 20.60 -18.85
N SER A 2 -23.92 20.00 -17.74
CA SER A 2 -23.81 20.63 -16.41
C SER A 2 -22.41 20.38 -15.85
N VAL A 3 -21.74 21.41 -15.35
CA VAL A 3 -20.44 21.32 -14.67
C VAL A 3 -20.67 20.83 -13.25
N ILE A 4 -19.95 19.77 -12.85
CA ILE A 4 -19.96 19.28 -11.47
C ILE A 4 -18.79 19.97 -10.73
N PRO A 5 -19.04 20.84 -9.75
CA PRO A 5 -17.97 21.56 -9.07
C PRO A 5 -17.20 20.67 -8.09
N LEU A 6 -15.87 20.86 -8.02
CA LEU A 6 -15.00 20.17 -7.06
C LEU A 6 -15.17 20.80 -5.65
N LYS A 7 -16.20 20.37 -4.90
CA LYS A 7 -16.51 20.84 -3.54
C LYS A 7 -16.46 19.70 -2.52
N GLY A 8 -16.41 20.03 -1.23
CA GLY A 8 -16.43 19.07 -0.14
C GLY A 8 -15.30 18.05 -0.25
N MET A 9 -15.62 16.77 -0.06
CA MET A 9 -14.68 15.67 -0.12
C MET A 9 -13.96 15.56 -1.47
N ARG A 10 -14.68 15.71 -2.60
CA ARG A 10 -14.09 15.67 -3.95
C ARG A 10 -13.06 16.78 -4.15
N GLY A 11 -13.32 17.99 -3.64
CA GLY A 11 -12.39 19.10 -3.69
C GLY A 11 -11.14 18.86 -2.83
N ALA A 12 -11.28 18.23 -1.66
CA ALA A 12 -10.15 17.85 -0.81
C ALA A 12 -9.29 16.78 -1.49
N ILE A 13 -9.89 15.75 -2.08
CA ILE A 13 -9.20 14.73 -2.86
C ILE A 13 -8.43 15.36 -4.03
N ALA A 14 -9.05 16.24 -4.81
CA ALA A 14 -8.42 16.90 -5.95
C ALA A 14 -7.17 17.67 -5.52
N ARG A 15 -7.25 18.46 -4.45
CA ARG A 15 -6.07 19.18 -3.91
C ARG A 15 -4.96 18.24 -3.47
N ASN A 16 -5.29 17.19 -2.72
CA ASN A 16 -4.30 16.23 -2.23
C ASN A 16 -3.61 15.48 -3.37
N MET A 17 -4.37 15.06 -4.39
CA MET A 17 -3.83 14.40 -5.58
C MET A 17 -2.95 15.34 -6.41
N THR A 18 -3.29 16.61 -6.53
CA THR A 18 -2.44 17.62 -7.20
C THR A 18 -1.11 17.76 -6.47
N LEU A 19 -1.11 17.84 -5.14
CA LEU A 19 0.12 17.89 -4.34
C LEU A 19 0.96 16.61 -4.51
N GLY A 20 0.34 15.44 -4.44
CA GLY A 20 1.04 14.16 -4.65
C GLY A 20 1.61 14.01 -6.06
N TRP A 21 0.94 14.59 -7.07
CA TRP A 21 1.42 14.58 -8.45
C TRP A 21 2.65 15.48 -8.66
N GLN A 22 2.77 16.59 -7.95
CA GLN A 22 3.90 17.54 -8.06
C GLN A 22 5.21 17.00 -7.48
N ALA A 23 5.18 15.94 -6.69
CA ALA A 23 6.39 15.31 -6.18
C ALA A 23 7.25 14.73 -7.33
N PRO A 24 8.58 14.90 -7.33
CA PRO A 24 9.49 14.20 -8.24
C PRO A 24 9.54 12.72 -7.83
N ARG A 25 8.54 11.97 -8.30
CA ARG A 25 8.34 10.58 -7.91
C ARG A 25 9.00 9.59 -8.86
N VAL A 26 9.46 8.49 -8.29
CA VAL A 26 9.89 7.31 -9.03
C VAL A 26 8.94 6.16 -8.74
N ALA A 27 8.68 5.32 -9.73
CA ALA A 27 7.93 4.09 -9.61
C ALA A 27 8.85 2.89 -9.87
N MET A 28 8.81 1.90 -8.99
CA MET A 28 9.51 0.61 -9.14
C MET A 28 8.51 -0.52 -8.97
N THR A 29 8.54 -1.48 -9.89
CA THR A 29 7.65 -2.64 -9.84
C THR A 29 8.46 -3.92 -9.64
N VAL A 30 7.92 -4.82 -8.82
CA VAL A 30 8.43 -6.17 -8.60
C VAL A 30 7.29 -7.17 -8.73
N GLU A 31 7.60 -8.33 -9.28
CA GLU A 31 6.68 -9.47 -9.29
C GLU A 31 6.99 -10.39 -8.11
N VAL A 32 5.96 -10.89 -7.46
CA VAL A 32 6.01 -11.70 -6.25
C VAL A 32 5.25 -12.99 -6.47
N ASP A 33 5.86 -14.09 -6.14
CA ASP A 33 5.22 -15.39 -6.09
C ASP A 33 4.37 -15.52 -4.82
N MET A 34 3.06 -15.60 -5.00
CA MET A 34 2.10 -15.67 -3.90
C MET A 34 1.78 -17.09 -3.44
N SER A 35 2.48 -18.12 -3.93
CA SER A 35 2.18 -19.53 -3.61
C SER A 35 2.11 -19.79 -2.11
N ALA A 36 3.07 -19.25 -1.33
CA ALA A 36 3.09 -19.43 0.12
C ALA A 36 1.95 -18.65 0.83
N CYS A 37 1.51 -17.54 0.26
CA CYS A 37 0.43 -16.72 0.79
C CYS A 37 -0.95 -17.31 0.50
N LEU A 38 -1.19 -17.83 -0.70
CA LEU A 38 -2.49 -18.38 -1.10
C LEU A 38 -2.86 -19.67 -0.36
N GLY A 39 -1.87 -20.39 0.17
CA GLY A 39 -2.08 -21.57 1.03
C GLY A 39 -2.62 -21.24 2.43
N GLN A 40 -2.69 -19.97 2.81
CA GLN A 40 -3.14 -19.52 4.14
C GLN A 40 -4.64 -19.20 4.14
N GLN A 41 -5.28 -19.33 5.32
CA GLN A 41 -6.71 -19.00 5.50
C GLN A 41 -7.00 -17.48 5.52
N VAL A 42 -5.98 -16.66 5.40
CA VAL A 42 -6.08 -15.19 5.44
C VAL A 42 -5.98 -14.63 4.02
N GLY A 43 -6.84 -13.68 3.68
CA GLY A 43 -6.85 -13.05 2.34
C GLY A 43 -5.55 -12.29 2.02
N VAL A 44 -5.29 -12.06 0.74
CA VAL A 44 -4.05 -11.42 0.23
C VAL A 44 -3.80 -10.04 0.86
N THR A 45 -4.83 -9.18 0.95
CA THR A 45 -4.64 -7.80 1.46
C THR A 45 -4.07 -7.74 2.88
N PRO A 46 -4.60 -8.46 3.88
CA PRO A 46 -3.99 -8.48 5.21
C PRO A 46 -2.55 -9.00 5.22
N GLN A 47 -2.24 -10.00 4.41
CA GLN A 47 -0.89 -10.55 4.30
C GLN A 47 0.09 -9.52 3.75
N VAL A 48 -0.27 -8.82 2.66
CA VAL A 48 0.56 -7.74 2.11
C VAL A 48 0.72 -6.60 3.12
N LEU A 49 -0.34 -6.17 3.81
CA LEU A 49 -0.25 -5.13 4.84
C LEU A 49 0.68 -5.53 5.99
N SER A 50 0.63 -6.79 6.42
CA SER A 50 1.52 -7.33 7.46
C SER A 50 2.98 -7.35 6.99
N ALA A 51 3.25 -7.82 5.78
CA ALA A 51 4.58 -7.81 5.17
C ALA A 51 5.13 -6.38 5.01
N VAL A 52 4.30 -5.44 4.52
CA VAL A 52 4.64 -4.01 4.38
C VAL A 52 4.97 -3.40 5.74
N ALA A 53 4.18 -3.68 6.77
CA ALA A 53 4.43 -3.16 8.11
C ALA A 53 5.77 -3.63 8.68
N GLY A 54 6.10 -4.91 8.51
CA GLY A 54 7.39 -5.47 8.89
C GLY A 54 8.54 -4.87 8.10
N ALA A 55 8.40 -4.75 6.78
CA ALA A 55 9.42 -4.15 5.92
C ALA A 55 9.66 -2.65 6.25
N LEU A 56 8.61 -1.86 6.51
CA LEU A 56 8.76 -0.46 6.89
C LEU A 56 9.47 -0.25 8.23
N ARG A 57 9.31 -1.18 9.18
CA ARG A 57 10.09 -1.16 10.44
C ARG A 57 11.58 -1.31 10.16
N ASP A 58 11.95 -2.17 9.22
CA ASP A 58 13.34 -2.49 8.90
C ASP A 58 13.93 -1.53 7.84
N HIS A 59 13.07 -0.77 7.13
CA HIS A 59 13.41 0.25 6.14
C HIS A 59 12.79 1.63 6.48
N PRO A 60 13.22 2.29 7.58
CA PRO A 60 12.56 3.48 8.12
C PRO A 60 12.58 4.70 7.19
N ALA A 61 13.46 4.74 6.20
CA ALA A 61 13.49 5.82 5.21
C ALA A 61 12.17 5.95 4.43
N LEU A 62 11.43 4.85 4.24
CA LEU A 62 10.11 4.84 3.60
C LEU A 62 8.97 5.08 4.59
N ASN A 63 9.21 4.98 5.91
CA ASN A 63 8.24 5.28 6.94
C ASN A 63 8.42 6.72 7.45
N ALA A 64 8.25 7.69 6.56
CA ALA A 64 8.52 9.09 6.85
C ALA A 64 7.49 10.02 6.21
N TRP A 65 7.43 11.24 6.70
CA TRP A 65 6.73 12.37 6.08
C TRP A 65 7.73 13.36 5.50
N LEU A 66 7.38 13.95 4.37
CA LEU A 66 8.09 15.10 3.82
C LEU A 66 7.29 16.36 4.15
N THR A 67 7.88 17.21 4.98
CA THR A 67 7.31 18.49 5.43
C THR A 67 8.11 19.66 4.87
N PRO A 68 7.63 20.91 4.97
CA PRO A 68 8.42 22.08 4.60
C PRO A 68 9.74 22.21 5.35
N GLU A 69 9.82 21.67 6.57
CA GLU A 69 11.02 21.68 7.42
C GLU A 69 12.00 20.55 7.07
N GLY A 70 11.57 19.55 6.31
CA GLY A 70 12.40 18.42 5.89
C GLY A 70 11.74 17.06 6.05
N ILE A 71 12.56 16.00 6.07
CA ILE A 71 12.12 14.62 6.23
C ILE A 71 11.91 14.34 7.72
N ALA A 72 10.69 13.90 8.08
CA ALA A 72 10.28 13.53 9.44
C ALA A 72 10.04 12.02 9.54
N PRO A 73 11.03 11.21 9.95
CA PRO A 73 10.86 9.78 10.16
C PRO A 73 9.77 9.51 11.22
N GLN A 74 8.95 8.50 10.96
CA GLN A 74 7.88 8.10 11.88
C GLN A 74 8.33 6.88 12.69
N SER A 75 8.27 6.98 14.03
CA SER A 75 8.66 5.90 14.95
C SER A 75 7.69 4.72 14.95
N VAL A 76 6.46 4.95 14.51
CA VAL A 76 5.39 3.95 14.45
C VAL A 76 4.92 3.79 13.01
N VAL A 77 4.75 2.55 12.57
CA VAL A 77 4.18 2.26 11.26
C VAL A 77 2.65 2.34 11.33
N ASN A 78 2.09 3.36 10.71
CA ASN A 78 0.64 3.55 10.56
C ASN A 78 0.26 3.42 9.09
N LEU A 79 -0.41 2.33 8.71
CA LEU A 79 -0.73 2.05 7.32
C LEU A 79 -2.08 2.62 6.90
N GLY A 80 -2.08 3.53 5.94
CA GLY A 80 -3.27 3.88 5.19
C GLY A 80 -3.67 2.74 4.27
N MET A 81 -4.91 2.30 4.34
CA MET A 81 -5.48 1.27 3.47
C MET A 81 -6.53 1.89 2.57
N ALA A 82 -6.29 1.90 1.25
CA ALA A 82 -7.25 2.44 0.30
C ALA A 82 -8.49 1.53 0.19
N VAL A 83 -9.67 2.10 0.40
CA VAL A 83 -10.97 1.43 0.32
C VAL A 83 -11.85 2.13 -0.70
N ALA A 84 -12.26 1.41 -1.75
CA ALA A 84 -13.21 1.92 -2.73
C ALA A 84 -14.58 2.12 -2.09
N LEU A 85 -15.19 3.26 -2.33
CA LEU A 85 -16.55 3.64 -1.95
C LEU A 85 -17.43 3.72 -3.18
N ALA A 86 -18.75 3.80 -3.00
CA ALA A 86 -19.68 4.05 -4.10
C ALA A 86 -19.34 5.35 -4.85
N GLU A 87 -18.93 6.38 -4.11
CA GLU A 87 -18.50 7.67 -4.68
C GLU A 87 -17.11 8.05 -4.15
N GLY A 88 -16.05 7.53 -4.80
CA GLY A 88 -14.68 7.92 -4.49
C GLY A 88 -13.89 6.87 -3.70
N LEU A 89 -12.95 7.34 -2.89
CA LEU A 89 -11.98 6.54 -2.17
C LEU A 89 -11.83 7.07 -0.74
N ALA A 90 -11.74 6.17 0.23
CA ALA A 90 -11.34 6.47 1.59
C ALA A 90 -10.03 5.76 1.92
N VAL A 91 -9.21 6.37 2.80
CA VAL A 91 -7.93 5.78 3.23
C VAL A 91 -7.89 5.74 4.76
N PRO A 92 -8.67 4.85 5.42
CA PRO A 92 -8.56 4.66 6.86
C PRO A 92 -7.16 4.13 7.24
N VAL A 93 -6.75 4.43 8.48
CA VAL A 93 -5.40 4.16 8.98
C VAL A 93 -5.41 3.03 10.01
N ILE A 94 -4.68 1.96 9.73
CA ILE A 94 -4.35 0.88 10.67
C ILE A 94 -3.20 1.36 11.54
N ARG A 95 -3.47 1.61 12.82
CA ARG A 95 -2.49 2.11 13.80
C ARG A 95 -1.56 1.00 14.27
N ASN A 96 -0.27 1.37 14.44
CA ASN A 96 0.77 0.49 14.96
C ASN A 96 0.80 -0.87 14.24
N ALA A 97 0.80 -0.82 12.90
CA ALA A 97 0.63 -1.99 12.05
C ALA A 97 1.72 -3.04 12.25
N ALA A 98 2.97 -2.62 12.54
CA ALA A 98 4.10 -3.52 12.73
C ALA A 98 4.06 -4.32 14.05
N ALA A 99 3.22 -3.95 15.01
CA ALA A 99 3.04 -4.69 16.27
C ALA A 99 1.82 -5.63 16.24
N ARG A 100 1.12 -5.74 15.11
CA ARG A 100 -0.08 -6.57 14.98
C ARG A 100 0.28 -7.95 14.48
N SER A 101 -0.39 -8.97 15.01
CA SER A 101 -0.40 -10.30 14.39
C SER A 101 -1.15 -10.28 13.07
N LEU A 102 -0.91 -11.27 12.20
CA LEU A 102 -1.63 -11.41 10.94
C LEU A 102 -3.16 -11.55 11.16
N THR A 103 -3.58 -12.24 12.23
CA THR A 103 -4.98 -12.36 12.60
C THR A 103 -5.60 -11.01 12.96
N ASP A 104 -4.91 -10.21 13.78
CA ASP A 104 -5.36 -8.86 14.15
C ASP A 104 -5.39 -7.94 12.93
N MET A 105 -4.40 -8.06 12.04
CA MET A 105 -4.37 -7.32 10.77
C MET A 105 -5.61 -7.66 9.92
N ALA A 106 -5.93 -8.94 9.78
CA ALA A 106 -7.08 -9.39 9.00
C ALA A 106 -8.41 -8.88 9.60
N GLN A 107 -8.51 -8.84 10.92
CA GLN A 107 -9.67 -8.27 11.61
C GLN A 107 -9.78 -6.77 11.35
N GLN A 108 -8.71 -6.01 11.54
CA GLN A 108 -8.68 -4.57 11.30
C GLN A 108 -9.02 -4.20 9.84
N VAL A 109 -8.52 -4.96 8.86
CA VAL A 109 -8.85 -4.78 7.45
C VAL A 109 -10.36 -4.91 7.23
N ARG A 110 -11.00 -5.96 7.78
CA ARG A 110 -12.45 -6.16 7.63
C ARG A 110 -13.26 -5.05 8.29
N GLU A 111 -12.94 -4.71 9.54
CA GLU A 111 -13.66 -3.69 10.31
C GLU A 111 -13.57 -2.31 9.65
N LEU A 112 -12.35 -1.86 9.33
CA LEU A 112 -12.14 -0.55 8.71
C LEU A 112 -12.75 -0.46 7.30
N ALA A 113 -12.66 -1.54 6.50
CA ALA A 113 -13.27 -1.56 5.18
C ALA A 113 -14.81 -1.51 5.26
N ALA A 114 -15.42 -2.24 6.19
CA ALA A 114 -16.87 -2.19 6.40
C ALA A 114 -17.33 -0.83 6.88
N ALA A 115 -16.68 -0.28 7.91
CA ALA A 115 -17.02 1.03 8.47
C ALA A 115 -16.77 2.19 7.48
N ALA A 116 -15.73 2.10 6.64
CA ALA A 116 -15.48 3.08 5.59
C ALA A 116 -16.60 3.08 4.53
N ARG A 117 -17.05 1.90 4.08
CA ARG A 117 -18.17 1.77 3.13
C ARG A 117 -19.50 2.27 3.70
N GLN A 118 -19.70 2.10 5.01
CA GLN A 118 -20.87 2.63 5.74
C GLN A 118 -20.73 4.12 6.08
N GLN A 119 -19.59 4.75 5.77
CA GLN A 119 -19.27 6.14 6.12
C GLN A 119 -19.40 6.45 7.62
N SER A 120 -19.17 5.44 8.47
CA SER A 120 -19.31 5.52 9.92
C SER A 120 -18.02 5.85 10.66
N LEU A 121 -16.88 5.93 9.96
CA LEU A 121 -15.58 6.24 10.57
C LEU A 121 -15.47 7.72 10.94
N PRO A 122 -14.98 8.04 12.15
CA PRO A 122 -14.72 9.42 12.55
C PRO A 122 -13.54 10.02 11.75
N PRO A 123 -13.47 11.35 11.58
CA PRO A 123 -12.40 12.01 10.81
C PRO A 123 -10.97 11.63 11.24
N LYS A 124 -10.75 11.39 12.53
CA LYS A 124 -9.44 10.94 13.07
C LYS A 124 -8.97 9.57 12.56
N ALA A 125 -9.90 8.74 12.06
CA ALA A 125 -9.55 7.43 11.49
C ALA A 125 -8.78 7.53 10.17
N TYR A 126 -8.81 8.69 9.52
CA TYR A 126 -8.14 8.95 8.24
C TYR A 126 -6.81 9.72 8.38
N GLN A 127 -6.40 10.05 9.60
CA GLN A 127 -5.25 10.92 9.87
C GLN A 127 -4.04 10.12 10.38
N GLY A 128 -2.84 10.66 10.17
CA GLY A 128 -1.60 10.16 10.76
C GLY A 128 -1.09 8.85 10.17
N GLY A 129 -1.51 8.49 8.96
CA GLY A 129 -0.87 7.42 8.19
C GLY A 129 0.57 7.80 7.81
N SER A 130 1.50 6.86 7.90
CA SER A 130 2.91 7.06 7.53
C SER A 130 3.26 6.50 6.16
N PHE A 131 2.45 5.57 5.67
CA PHE A 131 2.56 4.93 4.36
C PHE A 131 1.18 4.48 3.90
N THR A 132 0.95 4.39 2.60
CA THR A 132 -0.35 3.94 2.05
C THR A 132 -0.19 2.68 1.20
N VAL A 133 -1.15 1.76 1.32
CA VAL A 133 -1.28 0.60 0.44
C VAL A 133 -2.63 0.69 -0.29
N THR A 134 -2.61 0.51 -1.61
CA THR A 134 -3.80 0.54 -2.46
C THR A 134 -3.86 -0.70 -3.34
N ASN A 135 -5.00 -1.41 -3.34
CA ASN A 135 -5.19 -2.67 -4.03
C ASN A 135 -6.27 -2.54 -5.10
N LEU A 136 -5.90 -2.76 -6.36
CA LEU A 136 -6.79 -2.84 -7.52
C LEU A 136 -6.85 -4.25 -8.12
N GLY A 137 -6.19 -5.23 -7.52
CA GLY A 137 -6.16 -6.60 -8.03
C GLY A 137 -7.54 -7.24 -8.18
N ALA A 138 -8.46 -6.96 -7.25
CA ALA A 138 -9.84 -7.45 -7.33
C ALA A 138 -10.63 -6.89 -8.54
N THR A 139 -10.15 -5.81 -9.17
CA THR A 139 -10.75 -5.21 -10.38
C THR A 139 -10.11 -5.69 -11.67
N GLY A 140 -9.16 -6.64 -11.59
CA GLY A 140 -8.48 -7.22 -12.75
C GLY A 140 -7.28 -6.42 -13.27
N ILE A 141 -6.81 -5.41 -12.52
CA ILE A 141 -5.64 -4.60 -12.89
C ILE A 141 -4.35 -5.36 -12.60
N ASP A 142 -3.47 -5.49 -13.60
CA ASP A 142 -2.20 -6.20 -13.48
C ASP A 142 -1.19 -5.41 -12.66
N TRP A 143 -1.01 -4.14 -13.00
CA TRP A 143 -0.16 -3.20 -12.29
C TRP A 143 -0.59 -1.75 -12.60
N PHE A 144 -0.24 -0.81 -11.74
CA PHE A 144 -0.49 0.61 -11.91
C PHE A 144 0.45 1.44 -11.04
N THR A 145 0.60 2.72 -11.34
CA THR A 145 1.37 3.65 -10.54
C THR A 145 0.43 4.52 -9.70
N PRO A 146 0.33 4.28 -8.38
CA PRO A 146 -0.48 5.14 -7.51
C PRO A 146 0.12 6.54 -7.39
N ILE A 147 -0.72 7.52 -7.07
CA ILE A 147 -0.30 8.88 -6.72
C ILE A 147 0.03 8.92 -5.22
N LEU A 148 1.13 9.56 -4.85
CA LEU A 148 1.52 9.76 -3.45
C LEU A 148 0.40 10.44 -2.65
N ASN A 149 0.30 10.08 -1.38
CA ASN A 149 -0.63 10.67 -0.42
C ASN A 149 0.14 11.57 0.58
N PRO A 150 0.43 12.83 0.23
CA PRO A 150 1.21 13.70 1.08
C PRO A 150 0.62 13.83 2.50
N PRO A 151 1.46 13.96 3.53
CA PRO A 151 2.92 14.16 3.51
C PRO A 151 3.76 12.88 3.41
N GLN A 152 3.16 11.71 3.17
CA GLN A 152 3.84 10.42 3.09
C GLN A 152 4.83 10.39 1.92
N VAL A 153 6.01 9.79 2.16
CA VAL A 153 7.07 9.67 1.15
C VAL A 153 6.89 8.46 0.24
N GLY A 154 6.00 7.53 0.57
CA GLY A 154 5.80 6.30 -0.20
C GLY A 154 4.37 5.79 -0.21
N ILE A 155 4.03 5.06 -1.28
CA ILE A 155 2.76 4.35 -1.47
C ILE A 155 3.01 3.08 -2.28
N LEU A 156 2.34 1.98 -1.92
CA LEU A 156 2.40 0.71 -2.64
C LEU A 156 1.08 0.43 -3.34
N GLY A 157 1.16 0.19 -4.66
CA GLY A 157 0.05 -0.33 -5.46
C GLY A 157 0.16 -1.85 -5.60
N ILE A 158 -0.96 -2.56 -5.46
CA ILE A 158 -1.07 -4.01 -5.59
C ILE A 158 -1.95 -4.33 -6.79
N GLY A 159 -1.41 -5.12 -7.74
CA GLY A 159 -2.13 -5.68 -8.86
C GLY A 159 -2.84 -6.98 -8.52
N ARG A 160 -3.46 -7.61 -9.54
CA ARG A 160 -4.07 -8.92 -9.38
C ARG A 160 -3.02 -10.02 -9.23
N THR A 161 -3.40 -11.11 -8.59
CA THR A 161 -2.66 -12.37 -8.67
C THR A 161 -3.13 -13.13 -9.90
N LEU A 162 -2.18 -13.56 -10.74
CA LEU A 162 -2.42 -14.25 -11.99
C LEU A 162 -1.52 -15.48 -12.09
N ASP A 163 -2.09 -16.63 -12.45
CA ASP A 163 -1.31 -17.81 -12.77
C ASP A 163 -0.46 -17.54 -14.02
N THR A 164 0.85 -17.54 -13.83
CA THR A 164 1.85 -17.14 -14.83
C THR A 164 2.87 -18.27 -15.01
N PRO A 165 3.25 -18.62 -16.26
CA PRO A 165 4.34 -19.56 -16.46
C PRO A 165 5.67 -18.93 -16.04
N VAL A 166 6.37 -19.58 -15.12
CA VAL A 166 7.68 -19.16 -14.62
C VAL A 166 8.68 -20.31 -14.74
N VAL A 167 9.97 -19.99 -14.82
CA VAL A 167 11.03 -21.02 -14.83
C VAL A 167 11.53 -21.24 -13.40
N ARG A 168 11.44 -22.49 -12.93
CA ARG A 168 12.04 -22.95 -11.65
C ARG A 168 12.84 -24.22 -11.91
N ASP A 169 14.07 -24.25 -11.45
CA ASP A 169 14.98 -25.39 -11.62
C ASP A 169 15.07 -25.89 -13.07
N GLY A 170 15.03 -24.96 -14.03
CA GLY A 170 15.08 -25.26 -15.47
C GLY A 170 13.77 -25.78 -16.07
N GLN A 171 12.68 -25.82 -15.31
CA GLN A 171 11.36 -26.28 -15.78
C GLN A 171 10.36 -25.12 -15.81
N ILE A 172 9.43 -25.14 -16.76
CA ILE A 172 8.32 -24.21 -16.81
C ILE A 172 7.22 -24.74 -15.90
N VAL A 173 6.87 -23.94 -14.89
CA VAL A 173 5.79 -24.24 -13.93
C VAL A 173 4.80 -23.07 -13.88
N MET A 174 3.54 -23.34 -13.51
CA MET A 174 2.57 -22.28 -13.25
C MET A 174 2.73 -21.81 -11.82
N ALA A 175 2.80 -20.49 -11.62
CA ALA A 175 2.86 -19.87 -10.31
C ALA A 175 1.91 -18.67 -10.21
N PRO A 176 1.26 -18.45 -9.06
CA PRO A 176 0.40 -17.28 -8.83
C PRO A 176 1.28 -16.04 -8.60
N MET A 177 1.52 -15.27 -9.65
CA MET A 177 2.35 -14.06 -9.62
C MET A 177 1.50 -12.81 -9.37
N MET A 178 2.02 -11.88 -8.59
CA MET A 178 1.37 -10.61 -8.27
C MET A 178 2.37 -9.47 -8.44
N SER A 179 1.99 -8.43 -9.20
CA SER A 179 2.80 -7.23 -9.35
C SER A 179 2.54 -6.27 -8.19
N MET A 180 3.61 -5.73 -7.62
CA MET A 180 3.57 -4.66 -6.65
C MET A 180 4.40 -3.48 -7.14
N THR A 181 3.82 -2.28 -7.12
CA THR A 181 4.47 -1.04 -7.57
C THR A 181 4.61 -0.08 -6.40
N LEU A 182 5.86 0.17 -6.00
CA LEU A 182 6.20 1.22 -5.06
C LEU A 182 6.36 2.55 -5.82
N VAL A 183 5.66 3.58 -5.35
CA VAL A 183 5.91 4.97 -5.77
C VAL A 183 6.45 5.73 -4.56
N PHE A 184 7.55 6.47 -4.73
CA PHE A 184 8.16 7.22 -3.65
C PHE A 184 8.64 8.60 -4.12
N ASP A 185 8.72 9.55 -3.17
CA ASP A 185 9.22 10.90 -3.40
C ASP A 185 10.75 10.90 -3.39
N HIS A 186 11.36 11.16 -4.55
CA HIS A 186 12.83 11.09 -4.71
C HIS A 186 13.58 12.21 -3.96
N ARG A 187 12.85 13.19 -3.41
CA ARG A 187 13.45 14.19 -2.50
C ARG A 187 13.76 13.59 -1.11
N ALA A 188 13.03 12.56 -0.73
CA ALA A 188 13.13 11.92 0.59
C ALA A 188 13.84 10.57 0.56
N VAL A 189 13.71 9.82 -0.53
CA VAL A 189 14.22 8.44 -0.64
C VAL A 189 14.91 8.26 -1.99
N ASP A 190 16.11 7.69 -1.98
CA ASP A 190 16.86 7.32 -3.18
C ASP A 190 16.43 5.94 -3.69
N GLY A 191 16.79 5.65 -4.95
CA GLY A 191 16.42 4.40 -5.62
C GLY A 191 16.94 3.14 -4.93
N HIS A 192 18.17 3.15 -4.40
CA HIS A 192 18.76 1.96 -3.76
C HIS A 192 18.02 1.54 -2.47
N PRO A 193 17.76 2.42 -1.48
CA PRO A 193 16.92 2.09 -0.33
C PRO A 193 15.52 1.61 -0.72
N ALA A 194 14.90 2.21 -1.74
CA ALA A 194 13.58 1.80 -2.24
C ALA A 194 13.62 0.39 -2.84
N ALA A 195 14.67 0.04 -3.59
CA ALA A 195 14.87 -1.30 -4.15
C ALA A 195 15.09 -2.35 -3.06
N LEU A 196 15.86 -2.04 -2.01
CA LEU A 196 16.07 -2.94 -0.87
C LEU A 196 14.77 -3.22 -0.11
N PHE A 197 13.92 -2.20 0.09
CA PHE A 197 12.59 -2.37 0.66
C PHE A 197 11.73 -3.33 -0.17
N LEU A 198 11.68 -3.15 -1.50
CA LEU A 198 10.91 -4.04 -2.37
C LEU A 198 11.45 -5.48 -2.37
N ALA A 199 12.76 -5.64 -2.33
CA ALA A 199 13.40 -6.97 -2.26
C ALA A 199 13.06 -7.68 -0.93
N ASP A 200 13.09 -6.97 0.20
CA ASP A 200 12.68 -7.51 1.50
C ASP A 200 11.19 -7.84 1.55
N LEU A 201 10.34 -6.94 1.04
CA LEU A 201 8.90 -7.17 0.95
C LEU A 201 8.57 -8.42 0.11
N ARG A 202 9.19 -8.56 -1.05
CA ARG A 202 9.10 -9.75 -1.90
C ARG A 202 9.48 -11.00 -1.12
N LYS A 203 10.65 -11.01 -0.49
CA LYS A 203 11.17 -12.15 0.29
C LYS A 203 10.19 -12.57 1.41
N ARG A 204 9.57 -11.63 2.13
CA ARG A 204 8.60 -11.89 3.19
C ARG A 204 7.36 -12.60 2.66
N LEU A 205 6.83 -12.13 1.55
CA LEU A 205 5.63 -12.70 0.94
C LEU A 205 5.91 -14.08 0.32
N GLU A 206 7.03 -14.24 -0.40
CA GLU A 206 7.44 -15.52 -0.99
C GLU A 206 7.77 -16.58 0.06
N ALA A 207 8.24 -16.19 1.24
CA ALA A 207 8.48 -17.08 2.36
C ALA A 207 7.19 -17.43 3.14
N GLY A 208 6.10 -16.66 2.98
CA GLY A 208 4.89 -16.82 3.79
C GLY A 208 5.08 -16.54 5.28
N VAL A 209 6.22 -15.94 5.66
CA VAL A 209 6.57 -15.62 7.06
C VAL A 209 6.08 -14.21 7.35
N LEU A 210 4.91 -14.13 7.95
CA LEU A 210 4.24 -12.88 8.33
C LEU A 210 4.10 -12.84 9.85
N PRO A 211 4.27 -11.67 10.49
CA PRO A 211 4.18 -11.52 11.95
C PRO A 211 2.79 -11.84 12.51
#